data_a2ec376da3da4c70ee7f246ab6172cc1
#
_entry.id   a2ec376da3da4c70ee7f246ab6172cc1
#
_cell.length_a   1.000
_cell.length_b   1.000
_cell.length_c   1.000
_cell.angle_alpha   90.00
_cell.angle_beta   90.00
_cell.angle_gamma   90.00
#
_symmetry.space_group_name_H-M   'P 1'
#
loop_
_entity.id
_entity.type
_entity.pdbx_description
1 polymer ?
#
loop_
_entity_poly.entity_id
_entity_poly.type
_entity_poly.pdbx_seq_one_letter_code
_entity_poly.pdbx_strand_id
1 'polypeptide(L)'
;MNIQNLENKNVKIIFLLLLLLISFSRSPFLFLEGRFIGEEAVHFFKYSYFNEWYKTLFYIEGISGYYYLTANINAIFANLLPISKAPLATVYGSLIILFLIFLITLNTSSFLFKNIIDKYLGCLIVLLSPPFVAEIWLNSINTQVYL
;
A
#
# COMPACT_ATOMS: atom_id res chain seq x y z
N MET A 1 14.54 -24.26 -15.54
CA MET A 1 14.97 -22.96 -14.95
C MET A 1 15.66 -23.23 -13.65
N ASN A 2 16.94 -22.84 -13.50
CA ASN A 2 17.72 -23.21 -12.31
C ASN A 2 17.26 -22.33 -11.14
N ILE A 3 16.84 -22.93 -10.01
CA ILE A 3 16.29 -22.25 -8.83
C ILE A 3 17.27 -21.19 -8.28
N GLN A 4 18.57 -21.43 -8.40
CA GLN A 4 19.62 -20.48 -8.02
C GLN A 4 19.54 -19.13 -8.76
N ASN A 5 19.01 -19.12 -9.99
CA ASN A 5 18.83 -17.88 -10.74
C ASN A 5 17.73 -17.00 -10.16
N LEU A 6 16.74 -17.54 -9.45
CA LEU A 6 15.65 -16.79 -8.84
C LEU A 6 16.12 -15.99 -7.60
N GLU A 7 17.22 -16.36 -6.97
CA GLU A 7 17.79 -15.59 -5.85
C GLU A 7 18.61 -14.38 -6.32
N ASN A 8 18.89 -14.29 -7.62
CA ASN A 8 19.64 -13.19 -8.19
C ASN A 8 18.90 -11.85 -7.97
N LYS A 9 19.64 -10.86 -7.48
CA LYS A 9 19.14 -9.51 -7.24
C LYS A 9 18.44 -8.91 -8.46
N ASN A 10 19.00 -9.13 -9.65
CA ASN A 10 18.42 -8.60 -10.90
C ASN A 10 17.05 -9.22 -11.19
N VAL A 11 16.87 -10.52 -10.93
CA VAL A 11 15.59 -11.21 -11.13
C VAL A 11 14.54 -10.66 -10.17
N LYS A 12 14.89 -10.44 -8.91
CA LYS A 12 14.00 -9.82 -7.92
C LYS A 12 13.58 -8.41 -8.36
N ILE A 13 14.51 -7.60 -8.86
CA ILE A 13 14.19 -6.24 -9.37
C ILE A 13 13.24 -6.31 -10.56
N ILE A 14 13.52 -7.16 -11.54
CA ILE A 14 12.64 -7.34 -12.71
C ILE A 14 11.25 -7.77 -12.27
N PHE A 15 11.16 -8.69 -11.31
CA PHE A 15 9.87 -9.12 -10.77
C PHE A 15 9.12 -7.99 -10.08
N LEU A 16 9.79 -7.18 -9.26
CA LEU A 16 9.16 -6.00 -8.62
C LEU A 16 8.67 -4.98 -9.65
N LEU A 17 9.43 -4.74 -10.72
CA LEU A 17 9.00 -3.90 -11.82
C LEU A 17 7.75 -4.48 -12.54
N LEU A 18 7.71 -5.81 -12.72
CA LEU A 18 6.53 -6.48 -13.26
C LEU A 18 5.31 -6.29 -12.35
N LEU A 19 5.47 -6.46 -11.02
CA LEU A 19 4.40 -6.21 -10.07
C LEU A 19 3.91 -4.75 -10.11
N LEU A 20 4.82 -3.80 -10.31
CA LEU A 20 4.47 -2.38 -10.46
C LEU A 20 3.65 -2.14 -11.73
N LEU A 21 4.05 -2.73 -12.86
CA LEU A 21 3.30 -2.65 -14.11
C LEU A 21 1.90 -3.26 -13.99
N ILE A 22 1.80 -4.43 -13.33
CA ILE A 22 0.50 -5.06 -13.05
C ILE A 22 -0.36 -4.16 -12.15
N SER A 23 0.23 -3.56 -11.10
CA SER A 23 -0.47 -2.63 -10.21
C SER A 23 -1.04 -1.45 -10.99
N PHE A 24 -0.23 -0.82 -11.85
CA PHE A 24 -0.65 0.30 -12.67
C PHE A 24 -1.73 -0.10 -13.69
N SER A 25 -1.56 -1.24 -14.39
CA SER A 25 -2.52 -1.72 -15.40
C SER A 25 -3.89 -2.05 -14.81
N ARG A 26 -3.92 -2.39 -13.51
CA ARG A 26 -5.16 -2.75 -12.82
C ARG A 26 -6.10 -1.55 -12.63
N SER A 27 -5.56 -0.36 -12.37
CA SER A 27 -6.35 0.86 -12.21
C SER A 27 -5.53 2.11 -12.54
N PRO A 28 -5.24 2.40 -13.83
CA PRO A 28 -4.40 3.54 -14.22
C PRO A 28 -4.93 4.88 -13.69
N PHE A 29 -6.25 5.02 -13.64
CA PHE A 29 -6.93 6.21 -13.18
C PHE A 29 -6.55 6.61 -11.75
N LEU A 30 -6.43 5.63 -10.84
CA LEU A 30 -6.02 5.90 -9.46
C LEU A 30 -4.63 6.53 -9.37
N PHE A 31 -3.71 6.12 -10.24
CA PHE A 31 -2.35 6.65 -10.27
C PHE A 31 -2.25 8.04 -10.91
N LEU A 32 -3.15 8.38 -11.80
CA LEU A 32 -3.13 9.66 -12.52
C LEU A 32 -3.89 10.75 -11.78
N GLU A 33 -5.05 10.43 -11.27
CA GLU A 33 -5.93 11.42 -10.65
C GLU A 33 -6.01 11.28 -9.13
N GLY A 34 -5.81 10.06 -8.61
CA GLY A 34 -6.01 9.76 -7.21
C GLY A 34 -7.48 9.84 -6.83
N ARG A 35 -7.83 9.25 -5.70
CA ARG A 35 -9.11 9.49 -5.05
C ARG A 35 -9.01 9.09 -3.59
N PHE A 36 -9.71 9.79 -2.76
CA PHE A 36 -10.01 9.32 -1.42
C PHE A 36 -11.11 8.27 -1.48
N ILE A 37 -10.96 7.24 -0.71
CA ILE A 37 -11.92 6.14 -0.66
C ILE A 37 -12.55 6.09 0.72
N GLY A 38 -13.90 6.15 0.75
CA GLY A 38 -14.67 6.01 1.96
C GLY A 38 -14.24 6.99 3.06
N GLU A 39 -13.77 6.45 4.15
CA GLU A 39 -13.43 7.20 5.38
C GLU A 39 -12.13 8.01 5.28
N GLU A 40 -11.29 7.78 4.27
CA GLU A 40 -9.99 8.47 4.13
C GLU A 40 -10.16 10.00 4.11
N ALA A 41 -11.13 10.50 3.34
CA ALA A 41 -11.37 11.94 3.24
C ALA A 41 -12.03 12.51 4.50
N VAL A 42 -13.09 11.84 4.96
CA VAL A 42 -14.00 12.39 5.98
C VAL A 42 -13.39 12.29 7.37
N HIS A 43 -12.66 11.23 7.67
CA HIS A 43 -12.10 11.02 8.98
C HIS A 43 -10.61 11.39 9.02
N PHE A 44 -9.77 10.75 8.22
CA PHE A 44 -8.32 10.88 8.35
C PHE A 44 -7.76 12.16 7.74
N PHE A 45 -8.07 12.45 6.47
CA PHE A 45 -7.58 13.66 5.81
C PHE A 45 -8.16 14.92 6.45
N LYS A 46 -9.47 14.96 6.70
CA LYS A 46 -10.11 16.09 7.38
C LYS A 46 -9.49 16.34 8.76
N TYR A 47 -9.24 15.29 9.55
CA TYR A 47 -8.60 15.44 10.84
C TYR A 47 -7.18 16.01 10.71
N SER A 48 -6.38 15.48 9.78
CA SER A 48 -5.04 15.96 9.49
C SER A 48 -5.00 17.42 9.02
N TYR A 49 -6.00 17.83 8.27
CA TYR A 49 -6.09 19.19 7.73
C TYR A 49 -6.29 20.26 8.82
N PHE A 50 -7.01 19.94 9.89
CA PHE A 50 -7.32 20.85 11.00
C PHE A 50 -6.43 20.67 12.22
N ASN A 51 -5.56 19.66 12.24
CA ASN A 51 -4.74 19.34 13.40
C ASN A 51 -3.25 19.21 13.03
N GLU A 52 -2.41 19.32 14.04
CA GLU A 52 -0.98 19.17 13.90
C GLU A 52 -0.62 17.71 13.58
N TRP A 53 0.48 17.51 12.83
CA TRP A 53 0.91 16.20 12.35
C TRP A 53 1.04 15.14 13.46
N TYR A 54 1.54 15.53 14.65
CA TYR A 54 1.71 14.58 15.76
C TYR A 54 0.37 14.15 16.38
N LYS A 55 -0.65 15.03 16.39
CA LYS A 55 -2.01 14.65 16.79
C LYS A 55 -2.64 13.70 15.78
N THR A 56 -2.39 13.95 14.49
CA THR A 56 -2.85 13.09 13.41
C THR A 56 -2.20 11.71 13.48
N LEU A 57 -0.90 11.63 13.82
CA LEU A 57 -0.21 10.36 13.91
C LEU A 57 -0.86 9.41 14.92
N PHE A 58 -1.36 9.94 16.04
CA PHE A 58 -2.02 9.17 17.10
C PHE A 58 -3.55 9.26 17.06
N TYR A 59 -4.12 9.69 15.93
CA TYR A 59 -5.56 9.79 15.80
C TYR A 59 -6.22 8.40 15.81
N ILE A 60 -7.26 8.27 16.64
CA ILE A 60 -8.14 7.11 16.70
C ILE A 60 -9.48 7.55 16.12
N GLU A 61 -9.96 6.83 15.13
CA GLU A 61 -11.25 7.13 14.51
C GLU A 61 -12.37 6.93 15.54
N GLY A 62 -13.19 8.00 15.74
CA GLY A 62 -14.09 8.09 16.89
C GLY A 62 -15.31 7.15 16.82
N ILE A 63 -15.73 6.72 15.62
CA ILE A 63 -16.90 5.87 15.44
C ILE A 63 -16.54 4.39 15.63
N SER A 64 -15.47 3.95 14.96
CA SER A 64 -15.02 2.55 15.00
C SER A 64 -14.11 2.26 16.19
N GLY A 65 -13.46 3.26 16.76
CA GLY A 65 -12.49 3.11 17.83
C GLY A 65 -11.16 2.47 17.38
N TYR A 66 -10.94 2.31 16.08
CA TYR A 66 -9.73 1.68 15.56
C TYR A 66 -8.62 2.71 15.31
N TYR A 67 -7.40 2.25 15.55
CA TYR A 67 -6.18 2.97 15.21
C TYR A 67 -5.62 2.47 13.89
N TYR A 68 -5.55 3.37 12.90
CA TYR A 68 -5.04 3.06 11.56
C TYR A 68 -3.75 3.83 11.29
N LEU A 69 -2.62 3.26 11.67
CA LEU A 69 -1.31 3.91 11.50
C LEU A 69 -1.05 4.31 10.05
N THR A 70 -1.35 3.43 9.10
CA THR A 70 -1.13 3.68 7.66
C THR A 70 -2.00 4.82 7.14
N ALA A 71 -3.25 4.89 7.55
CA ALA A 71 -4.17 5.97 7.18
C ALA A 71 -3.71 7.31 7.80
N ASN A 72 -3.29 7.31 9.06
CA ASN A 72 -2.79 8.51 9.73
C ASN A 72 -1.52 9.05 9.05
N ILE A 73 -0.55 8.20 8.74
CA ILE A 73 0.67 8.58 8.03
C ILE A 73 0.34 9.13 6.63
N ASN A 74 -0.49 8.44 5.88
CA ASN A 74 -0.89 8.88 4.54
C ASN A 74 -1.67 10.21 4.58
N ALA A 75 -2.51 10.44 5.58
CA ALA A 75 -3.22 11.69 5.78
C ALA A 75 -2.26 12.86 6.08
N ILE A 76 -1.20 12.62 6.86
CA ILE A 76 -0.15 13.64 7.10
C ILE A 76 0.53 14.02 5.78
N PHE A 77 0.94 13.04 4.96
CA PHE A 77 1.55 13.31 3.66
C PHE A 77 0.56 13.98 2.69
N ALA A 78 -0.70 13.57 2.69
CA ALA A 78 -1.74 14.19 1.87
C ALA A 78 -1.93 15.68 2.21
N ASN A 79 -1.82 16.04 3.48
CA ASN A 79 -1.92 17.42 3.93
C ASN A 79 -0.75 18.33 3.49
N LEU A 80 0.39 17.74 3.10
CA LEU A 80 1.53 18.49 2.54
C LEU A 80 1.32 18.84 1.05
N LEU A 81 0.32 18.27 0.39
CA LEU A 81 0.02 18.49 -1.02
C LEU A 81 -1.14 19.47 -1.19
N PRO A 82 -1.23 20.15 -2.34
CA PRO A 82 -2.45 20.86 -2.71
C PRO A 82 -3.66 19.93 -2.65
N ILE A 83 -4.80 20.45 -2.21
CA ILE A 83 -6.04 19.65 -1.99
C ILE A 83 -6.43 18.81 -3.21
N SER A 84 -6.23 19.35 -4.42
CA SER A 84 -6.50 18.64 -5.68
C SER A 84 -5.60 17.42 -5.90
N LYS A 85 -4.44 17.35 -5.23
CA LYS A 85 -3.46 16.25 -5.35
C LYS A 85 -3.34 15.42 -4.07
N ALA A 86 -3.97 15.84 -3.00
CA ALA A 86 -3.97 15.13 -1.72
C ALA A 86 -4.36 13.63 -1.84
N PRO A 87 -5.34 13.24 -2.68
CA PRO A 87 -5.68 11.84 -2.87
C PRO A 87 -4.54 10.98 -3.45
N LEU A 88 -3.63 11.56 -4.23
CA LEU A 88 -2.48 10.84 -4.76
C LEU A 88 -1.54 10.36 -3.65
N ALA A 89 -1.42 11.11 -2.55
CA ALA A 89 -0.58 10.71 -1.41
C ALA A 89 -1.07 9.40 -0.79
N THR A 90 -2.39 9.20 -0.67
CA THR A 90 -2.94 7.96 -0.10
C THR A 90 -2.72 6.77 -1.02
N VAL A 91 -2.87 6.95 -2.34
CA VAL A 91 -2.61 5.91 -3.34
C VAL A 91 -1.14 5.51 -3.37
N TYR A 92 -0.24 6.48 -3.50
CA TYR A 92 1.20 6.20 -3.57
C TYR A 92 1.76 5.73 -2.23
N GLY A 93 1.27 6.26 -1.11
CA GLY A 93 1.64 5.77 0.21
C GLY A 93 1.24 4.32 0.43
N SER A 94 0.05 3.94 0.02
CA SER A 94 -0.42 2.54 0.06
C SER A 94 0.40 1.63 -0.86
N LEU A 95 0.77 2.12 -2.05
CA LEU A 95 1.63 1.40 -2.97
C LEU A 95 3.04 1.17 -2.37
N ILE A 96 3.62 2.19 -1.75
CA ILE A 96 4.93 2.08 -1.10
C ILE A 96 4.90 1.01 0.00
N ILE A 97 3.88 1.00 0.85
CA ILE A 97 3.73 -0.01 1.90
C ILE A 97 3.62 -1.41 1.29
N LEU A 98 2.79 -1.58 0.27
CA LEU A 98 2.65 -2.86 -0.44
C LEU A 98 4.00 -3.35 -0.99
N PHE A 99 4.78 -2.45 -1.61
CA PHE A 99 6.09 -2.81 -2.15
C PHE A 99 7.14 -3.09 -1.06
N LEU A 100 7.07 -2.43 0.09
CA LEU A 100 7.90 -2.77 1.25
C LEU A 100 7.59 -4.20 1.73
N ILE A 101 6.32 -4.60 1.76
CA ILE A 101 5.92 -5.97 2.10
C ILE A 101 6.53 -6.96 1.09
N PHE A 102 6.46 -6.66 -0.22
CA PHE A 102 7.07 -7.50 -1.25
C PHE A 102 8.59 -7.61 -1.08
N LEU A 103 9.27 -6.49 -0.80
CA LEU A 103 10.71 -6.48 -0.53
C LEU A 103 11.08 -7.34 0.69
N ILE A 104 10.33 -7.20 1.78
CA ILE A 104 10.53 -8.01 2.98
C ILE A 104 10.31 -9.48 2.64
N THR A 105 9.20 -9.84 2.01
CA THR A 105 8.86 -11.23 1.64
C THR A 105 9.95 -11.87 0.78
N LEU A 106 10.44 -11.16 -0.24
CA LEU A 106 11.46 -11.69 -1.15
C LEU A 106 12.84 -11.86 -0.50
N ASN A 107 13.15 -11.11 0.57
CA ASN A 107 14.47 -11.12 1.21
C ASN A 107 14.51 -11.86 2.55
N THR A 108 13.36 -12.06 3.20
CA THR A 108 13.31 -12.75 4.49
C THR A 108 13.43 -14.26 4.32
N SER A 109 14.25 -14.89 5.15
CA SER A 109 14.21 -16.34 5.36
C SER A 109 13.19 -16.65 6.45
N SER A 110 12.04 -17.18 6.10
CA SER A 110 11.01 -17.54 7.08
C SER A 110 10.62 -19.02 6.92
N PHE A 111 10.12 -19.62 8.00
CA PHE A 111 9.62 -20.99 7.97
C PHE A 111 8.37 -21.15 7.07
N LEU A 112 7.65 -20.02 6.82
CA LEU A 112 6.46 -20.00 5.96
C LEU A 112 6.80 -20.14 4.47
N PHE A 113 7.96 -19.60 4.07
CA PHE A 113 8.41 -19.60 2.68
C PHE A 113 9.70 -20.39 2.55
N LYS A 114 9.58 -21.72 2.48
CA LYS A 114 10.73 -22.63 2.37
C LYS A 114 11.43 -22.51 1.03
N ASN A 115 10.67 -22.23 -0.05
CA ASN A 115 11.20 -22.14 -1.40
C ASN A 115 11.09 -20.71 -1.92
N ILE A 116 12.02 -20.32 -2.75
CA ILE A 116 12.00 -19.00 -3.41
C ILE A 116 10.74 -18.82 -4.26
N ILE A 117 10.23 -19.88 -4.89
CA ILE A 117 9.01 -19.87 -5.69
C ILE A 117 7.80 -19.48 -4.85
N ASP A 118 7.71 -19.96 -3.61
CA ASP A 118 6.60 -19.66 -2.70
C ASP A 118 6.55 -18.16 -2.38
N LYS A 119 7.71 -17.51 -2.28
CA LYS A 119 7.81 -16.05 -2.08
C LYS A 119 7.25 -15.26 -3.27
N TYR A 120 7.63 -15.66 -4.49
CA TYR A 120 7.12 -15.05 -5.71
C TYR A 120 5.61 -15.23 -5.86
N LEU A 121 5.11 -16.43 -5.62
CA LEU A 121 3.68 -16.74 -5.62
C LEU A 121 2.94 -15.96 -4.53
N GLY A 122 3.51 -15.88 -3.33
CA GLY A 122 2.93 -15.10 -2.23
C GLY A 122 2.75 -13.62 -2.61
N CYS A 123 3.77 -12.99 -3.20
CA CYS A 123 3.65 -11.61 -3.67
C CYS A 123 2.56 -11.45 -4.76
N LEU A 124 2.46 -12.40 -5.69
CA LEU A 124 1.41 -12.39 -6.72
C LEU A 124 0.01 -12.56 -6.11
N ILE A 125 -0.14 -13.48 -5.16
CA ILE A 125 -1.42 -13.69 -4.46
C ILE A 125 -1.83 -12.43 -3.73
N VAL A 126 -0.93 -11.80 -2.97
CA VAL A 126 -1.21 -10.55 -2.26
C VAL A 126 -1.60 -9.44 -3.24
N LEU A 127 -0.95 -9.34 -4.40
CA LEU A 127 -1.27 -8.34 -5.41
C LEU A 127 -2.63 -8.59 -6.07
N LEU A 128 -2.98 -9.84 -6.36
CA LEU A 128 -4.16 -10.21 -7.15
C LEU A 128 -5.40 -10.51 -6.31
N SER A 129 -5.20 -10.82 -5.01
CA SER A 129 -6.25 -11.23 -4.08
C SER A 129 -7.28 -10.14 -3.72
N PRO A 130 -6.96 -8.83 -3.67
CA PRO A 130 -7.97 -7.83 -3.33
C PRO A 130 -9.17 -7.91 -4.27
N PRO A 131 -10.38 -7.82 -3.72
CA PRO A 131 -11.60 -7.98 -4.49
C PRO A 131 -11.69 -6.95 -5.62
N PHE A 132 -12.48 -7.27 -6.65
CA PHE A 132 -12.74 -6.45 -7.83
C PHE A 132 -13.36 -5.08 -7.52
N VAL A 133 -13.70 -4.81 -6.28
CA VAL A 133 -14.24 -3.52 -5.88
C VAL A 133 -13.09 -2.53 -5.84
N ALA A 134 -13.11 -1.60 -6.80
CA ALA A 134 -12.12 -0.54 -6.92
C ALA A 134 -11.94 0.27 -5.63
N GLU A 135 -12.89 0.19 -4.71
CA GLU A 135 -12.90 0.87 -3.42
C GLU A 135 -11.90 0.30 -2.40
N ILE A 136 -11.38 -0.89 -2.63
CA ILE A 136 -10.48 -1.56 -1.68
C ILE A 136 -9.03 -1.51 -2.15
N TRP A 137 -8.80 -1.31 -3.45
CA TRP A 137 -7.48 -1.32 -4.03
C TRP A 137 -6.70 -0.03 -3.72
N LEU A 138 -5.49 -0.19 -3.17
CA LEU A 138 -4.60 0.92 -2.77
C LEU A 138 -5.27 1.95 -1.84
N ASN A 139 -6.07 1.49 -0.91
CA ASN A 139 -6.66 2.29 0.15
C ASN A 139 -5.75 2.24 1.39
N SER A 140 -5.50 3.39 2.01
CA SER A 140 -4.61 3.49 3.16
C SER A 140 -5.13 2.77 4.41
N ILE A 141 -6.45 2.62 4.55
CA ILE A 141 -7.08 1.87 5.63
C ILE A 141 -6.84 0.37 5.43
N ASN A 142 -7.12 -0.12 4.22
CA ASN A 142 -6.98 -1.54 3.91
C ASN A 142 -5.52 -1.99 3.77
N THR A 143 -4.59 -1.08 3.51
CA THR A 143 -3.16 -1.40 3.44
C THR A 143 -2.65 -1.97 4.77
N GLN A 144 -3.27 -1.61 5.89
CA GLN A 144 -2.93 -2.16 7.20
C GLN A 144 -3.25 -3.67 7.30
N VAL A 145 -4.20 -4.19 6.52
CA VAL A 145 -4.54 -5.62 6.50
C VAL A 145 -3.43 -6.47 5.88
N TYR A 146 -2.55 -5.86 5.08
CA TYR A 146 -1.40 -6.54 4.47
C TYR A 146 -0.17 -6.62 5.39
N LEU A 147 -0.15 -5.90 6.50
CA LEU A 147 0.92 -5.91 7.50
C LEU A 147 0.71 -7.02 8.54
#